data_0d255f9f85e12fd2be72dd945671c800
#
_entry.id   0d255f9f85e12fd2be72dd945671c800
#
_cell.length_a   1.000
_cell.length_b   1.000
_cell.length_c   1.000
_cell.angle_alpha   90.00
_cell.angle_beta   90.00
_cell.angle_gamma   90.00
#
_symmetry.space_group_name_H-M   'P 1'
#
loop_
_entity.id
_entity.type
_entity.pdbx_description
1 polymer ?
#
loop_
_entity_poly.entity_id
_entity_poly.type
_entity_poly.pdbx_seq_one_letter_code
_entity_poly.pdbx_strand_id
1 'polypeptide(L)'
;MLQQDLHIHTTNSTNDSAVVPEQTVALVAAVKHAAIVGISDHFDSLADGDFEEYEREVRRAGLKVGVEVDGHAWAAEAVSYNVDYYIYHCRDQDADYHCLDRLLTSAKPVIVAHPNALGTNLNRVPTECLIEINNRYVWRTDWQQFYSPFKDRFKFVFSSDAHQPHWLSQTVAHYVAEQLGIQE
;
A
#
# COMPACT_ATOMS: atom_id res chain seq x y z
N MET A 1 -16.26 4.36 -11.15
CA MET A 1 -15.84 3.96 -9.78
C MET A 1 -14.60 3.12 -9.96
N LEU A 2 -13.53 3.40 -9.21
CA LEU A 2 -12.29 2.61 -9.24
C LEU A 2 -12.58 1.18 -8.80
N GLN A 3 -11.77 0.20 -9.25
CA GLN A 3 -11.96 -1.19 -8.81
C GLN A 3 -11.55 -1.35 -7.34
N GLN A 4 -10.38 -0.83 -6.97
CA GLN A 4 -9.88 -0.91 -5.61
C GLN A 4 -8.98 0.29 -5.28
N ASP A 5 -8.83 0.58 -4.00
CA ASP A 5 -7.80 1.45 -3.43
C ASP A 5 -7.38 0.91 -2.07
N LEU A 6 -6.17 0.36 -2.00
CA LEU A 6 -5.68 -0.38 -0.83
C LEU A 6 -4.56 0.35 -0.09
N HIS A 7 -4.13 1.54 -0.56
CA HIS A 7 -3.09 2.32 0.11
C HIS A 7 -3.65 3.68 0.49
N ILE A 8 -4.19 3.76 1.69
CA ILE A 8 -4.81 4.96 2.26
C ILE A 8 -4.43 5.04 3.72
N HIS A 9 -3.94 6.21 4.14
CA HIS A 9 -3.66 6.52 5.53
C HIS A 9 -4.79 7.30 6.16
N THR A 10 -4.95 7.12 7.48
CA THR A 10 -5.94 7.84 8.29
C THR A 10 -5.28 8.43 9.53
N THR A 11 -6.07 9.07 10.37
CA THR A 11 -5.62 9.61 11.67
C THR A 11 -5.00 8.58 12.60
N ASN A 12 -5.08 7.28 12.27
CA ASN A 12 -4.39 6.21 13.02
C ASN A 12 -2.88 6.14 12.70
N SER A 13 -2.42 6.74 11.59
CA SER A 13 -0.99 6.97 11.30
C SER A 13 -0.48 8.17 12.11
N THR A 14 -0.44 8.06 13.44
CA THR A 14 -0.19 9.18 14.37
C THR A 14 1.17 9.83 14.19
N ASN A 15 2.14 9.11 13.64
CA ASN A 15 3.51 9.58 13.41
C ASN A 15 3.70 10.26 12.03
N ASP A 16 2.66 10.25 11.17
CA ASP A 16 2.72 10.86 9.85
C ASP A 16 2.08 12.26 9.82
N SER A 17 2.93 13.26 9.72
CA SER A 17 2.50 14.67 9.64
C SER A 17 1.80 15.05 8.33
N ALA A 18 1.79 14.19 7.31
CA ALA A 18 1.06 14.42 6.07
C ALA A 18 -0.44 14.10 6.20
N VAL A 19 -0.81 13.28 7.18
CA VAL A 19 -2.21 12.95 7.47
C VAL A 19 -2.89 14.14 8.16
N VAL A 20 -3.96 14.63 7.53
CA VAL A 20 -4.76 15.73 8.10
C VAL A 20 -5.84 15.19 9.06
N PRO A 21 -6.29 15.98 10.05
CA PRO A 21 -7.29 15.53 11.03
C PRO A 21 -8.62 15.07 10.44
N GLU A 22 -8.98 15.54 9.25
CA GLU A 22 -10.19 15.15 8.54
C GLU A 22 -10.11 13.77 7.88
N GLN A 23 -8.90 13.22 7.70
CA GLN A 23 -8.67 11.94 7.02
C GLN A 23 -8.97 10.76 7.95
N THR A 24 -10.20 10.65 8.39
CA THR A 24 -10.67 9.58 9.28
C THR A 24 -11.15 8.35 8.51
N VAL A 25 -11.15 7.18 9.15
CA VAL A 25 -11.74 5.95 8.59
C VAL A 25 -13.19 6.18 8.16
N ALA A 26 -13.97 6.89 8.97
CA ALA A 26 -15.37 7.20 8.68
C ALA A 26 -15.54 8.05 7.41
N LEU A 27 -14.65 9.04 7.20
CA LEU A 27 -14.66 9.87 6.00
C LEU A 27 -14.33 9.03 4.76
N VAL A 28 -13.26 8.23 4.81
CA VAL A 28 -12.85 7.38 3.68
C VAL A 28 -13.99 6.43 3.30
N ALA A 29 -14.63 5.80 4.27
CA ALA A 29 -15.79 4.92 4.03
C ALA A 29 -16.98 5.66 3.38
N ALA A 30 -17.20 6.91 3.74
CA ALA A 30 -18.30 7.72 3.21
C ALA A 30 -18.10 8.17 1.75
N VAL A 31 -16.86 8.37 1.32
CA VAL A 31 -16.54 8.85 -0.04
C VAL A 31 -16.88 7.82 -1.12
N LYS A 32 -16.73 6.51 -0.84
CA LYS A 32 -17.05 5.41 -1.78
C LYS A 32 -16.43 5.59 -3.17
N HIS A 33 -15.17 6.01 -3.24
CA HIS A 33 -14.45 6.29 -4.48
C HIS A 33 -14.05 5.03 -5.27
N ALA A 34 -13.93 3.88 -4.58
CA ALA A 34 -13.59 2.58 -5.16
C ALA A 34 -14.56 1.49 -4.70
N ALA A 35 -14.65 0.39 -5.45
CA ALA A 35 -15.49 -0.76 -5.11
C ALA A 35 -14.92 -1.55 -3.91
N ILE A 36 -13.59 -1.67 -3.84
CA ILE A 36 -12.86 -2.22 -2.70
C ILE A 36 -11.96 -1.12 -2.13
N VAL A 37 -12.15 -0.80 -0.88
CA VAL A 37 -11.35 0.20 -0.17
C VAL A 37 -10.68 -0.45 1.03
N GLY A 38 -9.38 -0.21 1.19
CA GLY A 38 -8.62 -0.66 2.35
C GLY A 38 -7.86 0.50 3.00
N ILE A 39 -7.73 0.44 4.30
CA ILE A 39 -6.88 1.33 5.09
C ILE A 39 -5.58 0.59 5.39
N SER A 40 -4.46 1.29 5.28
CA SER A 40 -3.12 0.74 5.51
C SER A 40 -2.25 1.71 6.30
N ASP A 41 -2.73 2.09 7.46
CA ASP A 41 -1.97 2.98 8.34
C ASP A 41 -0.60 2.40 8.69
N HIS A 42 0.35 3.27 9.03
CA HIS A 42 1.72 2.90 9.38
C HIS A 42 1.74 1.93 10.57
N PHE A 43 2.38 0.78 10.38
CA PHE A 43 2.39 -0.28 11.39
C PHE A 43 3.07 0.14 12.69
N ASP A 44 4.13 0.94 12.64
CA ASP A 44 4.82 1.46 13.82
C ASP A 44 3.91 2.36 14.69
N SER A 45 2.96 3.07 14.07
CA SER A 45 1.95 3.84 14.82
C SER A 45 0.92 2.95 15.53
N LEU A 46 0.73 1.71 15.05
CA LEU A 46 -0.29 0.78 15.53
C LEU A 46 0.27 -0.28 16.51
N ALA A 47 1.57 -0.57 16.44
CA ALA A 47 2.20 -1.67 17.20
C ALA A 47 2.20 -1.45 18.71
N ASP A 48 2.18 -0.20 19.17
CA ASP A 48 2.27 0.17 20.59
C ASP A 48 0.93 0.06 21.36
N GLY A 49 -0.08 -0.62 20.83
CA GLY A 49 -1.24 -1.01 21.64
C GLY A 49 -2.63 -0.72 21.06
N ASP A 50 -2.74 -0.03 19.95
CA ASP A 50 -4.03 0.39 19.39
C ASP A 50 -4.51 -0.43 18.18
N PHE A 51 -3.78 -1.51 17.81
CA PHE A 51 -4.12 -2.30 16.63
C PHE A 51 -5.53 -2.91 16.70
N GLU A 52 -5.95 -3.42 17.86
CA GLU A 52 -7.29 -4.01 17.99
C GLU A 52 -8.41 -2.97 17.79
N GLU A 53 -8.19 -1.72 18.26
CA GLU A 53 -9.12 -0.62 18.05
C GLU A 53 -9.16 -0.23 16.57
N TYR A 54 -8.00 -0.07 15.94
CA TYR A 54 -7.85 0.17 14.51
C TYR A 54 -8.57 -0.90 13.67
N GLU A 55 -8.28 -2.19 13.91
CA GLU A 55 -8.94 -3.30 13.19
C GLU A 55 -10.46 -3.21 13.33
N ARG A 56 -10.94 -2.99 14.55
CA ARG A 56 -12.36 -2.90 14.85
C ARG A 56 -13.03 -1.71 14.14
N GLU A 57 -12.38 -0.55 14.14
CA GLU A 57 -12.88 0.64 13.46
C GLU A 57 -12.99 0.42 11.95
N VAL A 58 -11.91 -0.06 11.31
CA VAL A 58 -11.85 -0.29 9.86
C VAL A 58 -12.88 -1.34 9.44
N ARG A 59 -12.99 -2.46 10.17
CA ARG A 59 -13.97 -3.51 9.86
C ARG A 59 -15.42 -3.06 10.05
N ARG A 60 -15.71 -2.24 11.07
CA ARG A 60 -17.06 -1.67 11.28
C ARG A 60 -17.46 -0.73 10.15
N ALA A 61 -16.48 -0.04 9.55
CA ALA A 61 -16.69 0.81 8.39
C ALA A 61 -16.90 0.01 7.07
N GLY A 62 -16.75 -1.33 7.11
CA GLY A 62 -16.88 -2.20 5.94
C GLY A 62 -15.66 -2.17 5.01
N LEU A 63 -14.51 -1.71 5.50
CA LEU A 63 -13.28 -1.58 4.75
C LEU A 63 -12.33 -2.76 5.01
N LYS A 64 -11.34 -2.95 4.12
CA LYS A 64 -10.26 -3.92 4.30
C LYS A 64 -9.21 -3.37 5.27
N VAL A 65 -8.71 -4.24 6.13
CA VAL A 65 -7.66 -3.93 7.10
C VAL A 65 -6.32 -4.28 6.50
N GLY A 66 -5.51 -3.29 6.19
CA GLY A 66 -4.12 -3.43 5.81
C GLY A 66 -3.22 -2.74 6.83
N VAL A 67 -1.93 -2.88 6.64
CA VAL A 67 -0.91 -2.08 7.33
C VAL A 67 0.22 -1.77 6.38
N GLU A 68 0.78 -0.58 6.48
CA GLU A 68 2.02 -0.24 5.80
C GLU A 68 3.21 -0.47 6.73
N VAL A 69 4.08 -1.39 6.31
CA VAL A 69 5.26 -1.80 7.06
C VAL A 69 6.49 -1.10 6.50
N ASP A 70 7.04 -0.16 7.24
CA ASP A 70 8.28 0.53 6.92
C ASP A 70 9.42 0.00 7.80
N GLY A 71 10.40 -0.59 7.14
CA GLY A 71 11.58 -1.15 7.79
C GLY A 71 11.46 -2.62 8.18
N HIS A 72 12.61 -3.29 8.08
CA HIS A 72 12.72 -4.73 8.27
C HIS A 72 12.46 -5.19 9.73
N ALA A 73 12.59 -4.29 10.71
CA ALA A 73 12.34 -4.62 12.12
C ALA A 73 10.87 -5.02 12.37
N TRP A 74 9.94 -4.44 11.64
CA TRP A 74 8.51 -4.60 11.85
C TRP A 74 7.88 -5.81 11.14
N ALA A 75 8.50 -6.31 10.05
CA ALA A 75 7.92 -7.36 9.23
C ALA A 75 7.64 -8.66 10.00
N ALA A 76 8.53 -9.01 10.96
CA ALA A 76 8.36 -10.22 11.79
C ALA A 76 7.17 -10.09 12.74
N GLU A 77 6.92 -8.90 13.25
CA GLU A 77 5.82 -8.61 14.16
C GLU A 77 4.50 -8.48 13.42
N ALA A 78 4.49 -7.77 12.28
CA ALA A 78 3.29 -7.53 11.48
C ALA A 78 2.56 -8.82 11.07
N VAL A 79 3.27 -9.94 10.84
CA VAL A 79 2.64 -11.22 10.45
C VAL A 79 1.77 -11.83 11.55
N SER A 80 1.92 -11.40 12.82
CA SER A 80 1.11 -11.87 13.95
C SER A 80 -0.27 -11.20 14.03
N TYR A 81 -0.48 -10.10 13.31
CA TYR A 81 -1.71 -9.32 13.37
C TYR A 81 -2.75 -9.77 12.32
N ASN A 82 -4.01 -9.55 12.64
CA ASN A 82 -5.12 -9.98 11.81
C ASN A 82 -5.45 -8.94 10.72
N VAL A 83 -4.58 -8.82 9.72
CA VAL A 83 -4.79 -7.94 8.56
C VAL A 83 -5.30 -8.74 7.34
N ASP A 84 -5.86 -8.05 6.35
CA ASP A 84 -6.29 -8.65 5.08
C ASP A 84 -5.14 -8.63 4.05
N TYR A 85 -4.20 -7.68 4.14
CA TYR A 85 -3.05 -7.52 3.24
C TYR A 85 -1.96 -6.68 3.89
N TYR A 86 -0.76 -6.69 3.28
CA TYR A 86 0.38 -5.85 3.68
C TYR A 86 0.79 -4.94 2.55
N ILE A 87 1.22 -3.72 2.91
CA ILE A 87 1.98 -2.81 2.06
C ILE A 87 3.39 -2.73 2.65
N TYR A 88 4.43 -2.90 1.84
CA TYR A 88 5.81 -2.98 2.32
C TYR A 88 6.74 -2.04 1.58
N HIS A 89 7.50 -1.24 2.33
CA HIS A 89 8.58 -0.40 1.81
C HIS A 89 9.85 -1.21 1.56
N CYS A 90 10.14 -1.53 0.31
CA CYS A 90 11.34 -2.25 -0.09
C CYS A 90 12.38 -1.29 -0.68
N ARG A 91 13.49 -1.03 0.02
CA ARG A 91 14.54 -0.06 -0.34
C ARG A 91 15.79 -0.67 -0.97
N ASP A 92 15.68 -1.82 -1.62
CA ASP A 92 16.78 -2.59 -2.26
C ASP A 92 17.91 -3.00 -1.29
N GLN A 93 17.58 -3.26 -0.03
CA GLN A 93 18.47 -3.89 0.94
C GLN A 93 18.18 -5.39 1.01
N ASP A 94 19.20 -6.23 1.28
CA ASP A 94 18.98 -7.69 1.41
C ASP A 94 17.92 -8.03 2.46
N ALA A 95 17.91 -7.29 3.57
CA ALA A 95 16.92 -7.45 4.62
C ALA A 95 15.49 -7.22 4.14
N ASP A 96 15.26 -6.28 3.20
CA ASP A 96 13.93 -5.97 2.69
C ASP A 96 13.35 -7.16 1.90
N TYR A 97 14.17 -7.83 1.08
CA TYR A 97 13.70 -9.00 0.32
C TYR A 97 13.39 -10.18 1.22
N HIS A 98 14.18 -10.41 2.29
CA HIS A 98 13.84 -11.39 3.32
C HIS A 98 12.54 -11.06 4.05
N CYS A 99 12.22 -9.77 4.20
CA CYS A 99 10.95 -9.35 4.77
C CYS A 99 9.77 -9.65 3.84
N LEU A 100 9.92 -9.45 2.52
CA LEU A 100 8.89 -9.87 1.56
C LEU A 100 8.61 -11.37 1.68
N ASP A 101 9.65 -12.20 1.70
CA ASP A 101 9.50 -13.65 1.91
C ASP A 101 8.77 -13.95 3.23
N ARG A 102 9.12 -13.22 4.29
CA ARG A 102 8.49 -13.39 5.61
C ARG A 102 7.00 -13.03 5.58
N LEU A 103 6.63 -11.89 4.98
CA LEU A 103 5.23 -11.46 4.88
C LEU A 103 4.41 -12.44 4.03
N LEU A 104 4.99 -13.00 2.96
CA LEU A 104 4.36 -14.00 2.12
C LEU A 104 4.03 -15.30 2.87
N THR A 105 4.75 -15.63 3.95
CA THR A 105 4.42 -16.83 4.77
C THR A 105 3.03 -16.74 5.43
N SER A 106 2.45 -15.55 5.54
CA SER A 106 1.10 -15.34 6.07
C SER A 106 -0.01 -15.80 5.11
N ALA A 107 0.33 -16.12 3.85
CA ALA A 107 -0.59 -16.40 2.75
C ALA A 107 -1.57 -15.25 2.43
N LYS A 108 -1.23 -14.02 2.82
CA LYS A 108 -1.98 -12.79 2.52
C LYS A 108 -1.30 -12.02 1.39
N PRO A 109 -2.05 -11.20 0.62
CA PRO A 109 -1.44 -10.33 -0.39
C PRO A 109 -0.37 -9.42 0.22
N VAL A 110 0.78 -9.32 -0.46
CA VAL A 110 1.87 -8.40 -0.13
C VAL A 110 2.04 -7.45 -1.31
N ILE A 111 1.88 -6.16 -1.07
CA ILE A 111 2.01 -5.09 -2.05
C ILE A 111 3.35 -4.39 -1.80
N VAL A 112 4.19 -4.31 -2.81
CA VAL A 112 5.42 -3.52 -2.76
C VAL A 112 5.08 -2.07 -3.02
N ALA A 113 5.21 -1.23 -1.98
CA ALA A 113 4.82 0.17 -1.98
C ALA A 113 5.71 1.01 -2.91
N HIS A 114 5.11 1.83 -3.76
CA HIS A 114 5.76 2.84 -4.63
C HIS A 114 7.24 2.52 -4.97
N PRO A 115 7.51 1.33 -5.57
CA PRO A 115 8.86 0.79 -5.71
C PRO A 115 9.79 1.68 -6.55
N ASN A 116 9.25 2.42 -7.51
CA ASN A 116 9.99 3.37 -8.30
C ASN A 116 10.57 4.53 -7.44
N ALA A 117 9.83 4.99 -6.45
CA ALA A 117 10.26 6.05 -5.55
C ALA A 117 11.30 5.58 -4.53
N LEU A 118 11.23 4.32 -4.11
CA LEU A 118 12.15 3.72 -3.14
C LEU A 118 13.41 3.12 -3.79
N GLY A 119 13.47 3.06 -5.13
CA GLY A 119 14.58 2.44 -5.84
C GLY A 119 14.63 0.92 -5.73
N THR A 120 13.48 0.29 -5.49
CA THR A 120 13.36 -1.17 -5.38
C THR A 120 13.87 -1.88 -6.64
N ASN A 121 14.71 -2.90 -6.48
CA ASN A 121 15.12 -3.72 -7.60
C ASN A 121 14.08 -4.83 -7.86
N LEU A 122 13.20 -4.63 -8.82
CA LEU A 122 12.12 -5.56 -9.14
C LEU A 122 12.62 -6.94 -9.62
N ASN A 123 13.88 -7.08 -10.05
CA ASN A 123 14.43 -8.40 -10.36
C ASN A 123 14.51 -9.31 -9.14
N ARG A 124 14.62 -8.74 -7.95
CA ARG A 124 14.76 -9.45 -6.67
C ARG A 124 13.42 -9.70 -5.96
N VAL A 125 12.36 -9.01 -6.37
CA VAL A 125 11.03 -9.14 -5.74
C VAL A 125 10.42 -10.49 -6.12
N PRO A 126 9.87 -11.26 -5.15
CA PRO A 126 9.10 -12.48 -5.42
C PRO A 126 7.90 -12.19 -6.33
N THR A 127 7.63 -13.10 -7.28
CA THR A 127 6.54 -12.91 -8.27
C THR A 127 5.14 -13.01 -7.66
N GLU A 128 5.04 -13.51 -6.46
CA GLU A 128 3.82 -13.59 -5.66
C GLU A 128 3.41 -12.22 -5.10
N CYS A 129 4.35 -11.27 -5.01
CA CYS A 129 4.05 -9.91 -4.61
C CYS A 129 3.28 -9.16 -5.69
N LEU A 130 2.42 -8.26 -5.26
CA LEU A 130 1.79 -7.27 -6.12
C LEU A 130 2.67 -6.01 -6.19
N ILE A 131 2.75 -5.39 -7.36
CA ILE A 131 3.55 -4.18 -7.55
C ILE A 131 2.63 -2.98 -7.63
N GLU A 132 2.90 -2.00 -6.79
CA GLU A 132 2.11 -0.78 -6.77
C GLU A 132 2.50 0.19 -7.88
N ILE A 133 1.51 0.72 -8.60
CA ILE A 133 1.60 1.97 -9.36
C ILE A 133 0.91 3.04 -8.51
N ASN A 134 1.71 3.81 -7.81
CA ASN A 134 1.27 4.76 -6.79
C ASN A 134 0.97 6.13 -7.41
N ASN A 135 -0.25 6.63 -7.19
CA ASN A 135 -0.70 7.90 -7.78
C ASN A 135 0.12 9.11 -7.31
N ARG A 136 0.67 9.05 -6.08
CA ARG A 136 1.43 10.15 -5.46
C ARG A 136 2.89 10.19 -5.91
N TYR A 137 3.48 9.02 -6.23
CA TYR A 137 4.92 8.89 -6.43
C TYR A 137 5.33 8.49 -7.85
N VAL A 138 4.45 7.88 -8.66
CA VAL A 138 4.82 7.30 -9.96
C VAL A 138 5.49 8.28 -10.91
N TRP A 139 5.06 9.54 -10.91
CA TRP A 139 5.55 10.61 -11.78
C TRP A 139 6.92 11.18 -11.36
N ARG A 140 7.47 10.79 -10.20
CA ARG A 140 8.74 11.33 -9.67
C ARG A 140 9.98 10.73 -10.32
N THR A 141 9.83 9.67 -11.10
CA THR A 141 10.91 8.94 -11.77
C THR A 141 10.53 8.64 -13.22
N ASP A 142 11.47 8.11 -13.99
CA ASP A 142 11.15 7.55 -15.31
C ASP A 142 10.38 6.21 -15.12
N TRP A 143 9.07 6.31 -14.99
CA TRP A 143 8.19 5.18 -14.77
C TRP A 143 8.16 4.22 -15.97
N GLN A 144 8.36 4.73 -17.21
CA GLN A 144 8.44 3.87 -18.39
C GLN A 144 9.65 2.95 -18.31
N GLN A 145 10.82 3.49 -18.04
CA GLN A 145 12.04 2.72 -17.88
C GLN A 145 11.92 1.75 -16.70
N PHE A 146 11.27 2.16 -15.61
CA PHE A 146 11.16 1.36 -14.40
C PHE A 146 10.19 0.17 -14.54
N TYR A 147 8.95 0.38 -15.02
CA TYR A 147 7.92 -0.66 -15.01
C TYR A 147 7.86 -1.49 -16.29
N SER A 148 8.22 -0.95 -17.49
CA SER A 148 8.07 -1.66 -18.76
C SER A 148 8.75 -3.02 -18.82
N PRO A 149 9.95 -3.23 -18.24
CA PRO A 149 10.60 -4.55 -18.26
C PRO A 149 9.86 -5.62 -17.46
N PHE A 150 8.94 -5.22 -16.57
CA PHE A 150 8.31 -6.10 -15.60
C PHE A 150 6.80 -6.26 -15.79
N LYS A 151 6.19 -5.60 -16.79
CA LYS A 151 4.74 -5.55 -16.97
C LYS A 151 4.08 -6.93 -17.14
N ASP A 152 4.81 -7.89 -17.70
CA ASP A 152 4.32 -9.25 -17.95
C ASP A 152 4.77 -10.23 -16.84
N ARG A 153 5.58 -9.76 -15.88
CA ARG A 153 6.11 -10.57 -14.79
C ARG A 153 5.27 -10.51 -13.53
N PHE A 154 4.67 -9.35 -13.25
CA PHE A 154 3.94 -9.12 -12.02
C PHE A 154 2.47 -8.80 -12.26
N LYS A 155 1.66 -8.97 -11.23
CA LYS A 155 0.36 -8.32 -11.12
C LYS A 155 0.54 -6.94 -10.49
N PHE A 156 -0.24 -5.99 -10.95
CA PHE A 156 -0.16 -4.61 -10.48
C PHE A 156 -1.42 -4.23 -9.71
N VAL A 157 -1.26 -3.30 -8.79
CA VAL A 157 -2.33 -2.64 -8.07
C VAL A 157 -2.14 -1.12 -8.20
N PHE A 158 -3.23 -0.38 -8.28
CA PHE A 158 -3.20 1.07 -8.36
C PHE A 158 -3.70 1.64 -7.03
N SER A 159 -2.99 2.62 -6.50
CA SER A 159 -3.30 3.16 -5.18
C SER A 159 -3.21 4.68 -5.18
N SER A 160 -4.02 5.31 -4.34
CA SER A 160 -3.98 6.76 -4.14
C SER A 160 -2.83 7.21 -3.23
N ASP A 161 -2.49 6.41 -2.22
CA ASP A 161 -1.60 6.77 -1.11
C ASP A 161 -2.09 8.08 -0.45
N ALA A 162 -3.42 8.11 -0.20
CA ALA A 162 -4.09 9.30 0.27
C ALA A 162 -3.86 9.52 1.76
N HIS A 163 -3.39 10.72 2.12
CA HIS A 163 -3.23 11.22 3.48
C HIS A 163 -4.21 12.36 3.76
N GLN A 164 -4.96 12.75 2.75
CA GLN A 164 -5.92 13.85 2.77
C GLN A 164 -7.12 13.52 1.88
N PRO A 165 -8.35 14.00 2.21
CA PRO A 165 -9.56 13.61 1.48
C PRO A 165 -9.52 13.87 -0.03
N HIS A 166 -8.89 14.95 -0.45
CA HIS A 166 -8.78 15.31 -1.87
C HIS A 166 -7.68 14.53 -2.64
N TRP A 167 -6.91 13.67 -1.96
CA TRP A 167 -5.94 12.77 -2.58
C TRP A 167 -6.53 11.39 -2.90
N LEU A 168 -7.77 11.12 -2.55
CA LEU A 168 -8.49 9.89 -2.91
C LEU A 168 -8.75 9.82 -4.42
N SER A 169 -7.66 9.73 -5.20
CA SER A 169 -7.65 9.69 -6.66
C SER A 169 -6.53 8.81 -7.17
N GLN A 170 -6.78 8.10 -8.26
CA GLN A 170 -5.80 7.24 -8.94
C GLN A 170 -5.59 7.66 -10.40
N THR A 171 -5.93 8.88 -10.76
CA THR A 171 -5.92 9.36 -12.16
C THR A 171 -4.55 9.24 -12.80
N VAL A 172 -3.46 9.58 -12.08
CA VAL A 172 -2.10 9.49 -12.61
C VAL A 172 -1.65 8.03 -12.71
N ALA A 173 -1.96 7.19 -11.71
CA ALA A 173 -1.64 5.77 -11.73
C ALA A 173 -2.31 5.06 -12.91
N HIS A 174 -3.59 5.31 -13.16
CA HIS A 174 -4.33 4.76 -14.31
C HIS A 174 -3.76 5.24 -15.64
N TYR A 175 -3.42 6.54 -15.76
CA TYR A 175 -2.79 7.06 -16.97
C TYR A 175 -1.47 6.31 -17.27
N VAL A 176 -0.62 6.14 -16.27
CA VAL A 176 0.65 5.42 -16.43
C VAL A 176 0.41 3.97 -16.82
N ALA A 177 -0.51 3.29 -16.16
CA ALA A 177 -0.87 1.91 -16.45
C ALA A 177 -1.37 1.74 -17.91
N GLU A 178 -2.22 2.65 -18.38
CA GLU A 178 -2.71 2.67 -19.77
C GLU A 178 -1.54 2.81 -20.76
N GLN A 179 -0.60 3.75 -20.51
CA GLN A 179 0.56 3.96 -21.37
C GLN A 179 1.49 2.73 -21.41
N LEU A 180 1.54 1.95 -20.34
CA LEU A 180 2.34 0.71 -20.25
C LEU A 180 1.59 -0.52 -20.79
N GLY A 181 0.28 -0.43 -21.02
CA GLY A 181 -0.57 -1.58 -21.34
C GLY A 181 -0.77 -2.53 -20.17
N ILE A 182 -0.69 -2.01 -18.93
CA ILE A 182 -0.91 -2.75 -17.69
C ILE A 182 -2.41 -2.67 -17.34
N GLN A 183 -2.99 -3.83 -16.97
CA GLN A 183 -4.36 -3.93 -16.46
C GLN A 183 -4.33 -4.21 -14.95
N GLU A 184 -5.35 -3.73 -14.24
CA GLU A 184 -5.58 -3.99 -12.83
C GLU A 184 -6.06 -5.41 -12.57
#